data_d1fb5ca81b453d51e80a7fc2363f082d
#
_entry.id   d1fb5ca81b453d51e80a7fc2363f082d
#
_cell.length_a   1.000
_cell.length_b   1.000
_cell.length_c   1.000
_cell.angle_alpha   90.00
_cell.angle_beta   90.00
_cell.angle_gamma   90.00
#
_symmetry.space_group_name_H-M   'P 1'
#
loop_
_entity.id
_entity.type
_entity.pdbx_description
1 polymer ?
#
loop_
_entity_poly.entity_id
_entity_poly.type
_entity_poly.pdbx_seq_one_letter_code
_entity_poly.pdbx_strand_id
1 'polypeptide(L)'
;MSDYIIEVENLVKRFGGLVAVDDISFKVKVGEIFGFLGPNGAGKTTTINILCTLLRPTSGRALINGFDAVRQQSQVRQSIGLVFQDPSLDERLSGLQNLRFHAMVYNMPASVREPRIEQFLQMMQLWDKRHNEVRTYSGGMKRRLELARGLLHHPKVLFLDEPTLGLDPQTRHRIWEYILKLRQQEDTTIFLTTHDMDEANKANRIAIIDYGKIIAMDSPEKLKKMVGKDIISVKTDDDKRAAKEIELRYQIEVRHDSSGLTFEIADGEQFLPDFIKEFSHKILSVNLRCSSLDDVFLKLTGREIREEEVRDTLKAMVRQHGRRMRR
;
A
#
# COMPACT_ATOMS: atom_id res chain seq x y z
N MET A 1 -2.58 20.91 -18.92
CA MET A 1 -1.79 19.73 -18.45
C MET A 1 -2.78 18.66 -18.08
N SER A 2 -2.49 17.37 -18.29
CA SER A 2 -3.37 16.28 -17.85
C SER A 2 -3.48 16.30 -16.32
N ASP A 3 -4.70 16.10 -15.78
CA ASP A 3 -4.89 15.93 -14.32
C ASP A 3 -4.29 14.62 -13.80
N TYR A 4 -3.87 13.75 -14.74
CA TYR A 4 -3.32 12.43 -14.45
C TYR A 4 -1.83 12.37 -14.75
N ILE A 5 -1.07 11.86 -13.80
CA ILE A 5 0.38 11.69 -13.90
C ILE A 5 0.79 10.28 -14.34
N ILE A 6 -0.07 9.29 -14.06
CA ILE A 6 0.07 7.92 -14.57
C ILE A 6 -1.21 7.58 -15.34
N GLU A 7 -1.05 7.11 -16.55
CA GLU A 7 -2.15 6.61 -17.39
C GLU A 7 -1.76 5.25 -17.96
N VAL A 8 -2.58 4.25 -17.68
CA VAL A 8 -2.37 2.86 -18.14
C VAL A 8 -3.60 2.43 -18.91
N GLU A 9 -3.38 1.91 -20.11
CA GLU A 9 -4.42 1.50 -21.05
C GLU A 9 -4.15 0.09 -21.57
N ASN A 10 -5.08 -0.85 -21.29
CA ASN A 10 -5.10 -2.24 -21.74
C ASN A 10 -3.73 -2.94 -21.60
N LEU A 11 -3.08 -2.73 -20.45
CA LEU A 11 -1.74 -3.24 -20.18
C LEU A 11 -1.76 -4.76 -19.99
N VAL A 12 -0.95 -5.46 -20.76
CA VAL A 12 -0.79 -6.91 -20.70
C VAL A 12 0.68 -7.28 -20.55
N LYS A 13 0.97 -8.25 -19.67
CA LYS A 13 2.28 -8.88 -19.59
C LYS A 13 2.17 -10.39 -19.50
N ARG A 14 2.80 -11.07 -20.45
CA ARG A 14 2.91 -12.53 -20.51
C ARG A 14 4.37 -12.97 -20.37
N PHE A 15 4.59 -14.06 -19.66
CA PHE A 15 5.85 -14.77 -19.56
C PHE A 15 5.63 -16.21 -20.00
N GLY A 16 5.91 -16.50 -21.26
CA GLY A 16 5.53 -17.78 -21.87
C GLY A 16 4.01 -18.02 -21.77
N GLY A 17 3.60 -19.08 -21.09
CA GLY A 17 2.19 -19.39 -20.87
C GLY A 17 1.51 -18.67 -19.70
N LEU A 18 2.28 -17.97 -18.83
CA LEU A 18 1.76 -17.25 -17.67
C LEU A 18 1.36 -15.82 -18.04
N VAL A 19 0.12 -15.44 -17.77
CA VAL A 19 -0.35 -14.05 -17.85
C VAL A 19 -0.18 -13.41 -16.48
N ALA A 20 0.83 -12.55 -16.32
CA ALA A 20 1.13 -11.90 -15.06
C ALA A 20 0.36 -10.58 -14.88
N VAL A 21 0.02 -9.91 -15.99
CA VAL A 21 -0.86 -8.74 -16.03
C VAL A 21 -1.80 -8.94 -17.20
N ASP A 22 -3.10 -8.82 -16.96
CA ASP A 22 -4.15 -9.19 -17.91
C ASP A 22 -5.14 -8.03 -18.10
N ASP A 23 -4.86 -7.22 -19.12
CA ASP A 23 -5.73 -6.15 -19.62
C ASP A 23 -6.13 -5.11 -18.56
N ILE A 24 -5.16 -4.59 -17.81
CA ILE A 24 -5.44 -3.58 -16.78
C ILE A 24 -5.42 -2.17 -17.37
N SER A 25 -6.38 -1.35 -16.90
CA SER A 25 -6.46 0.08 -17.23
C SER A 25 -6.78 0.89 -15.99
N PHE A 26 -6.00 1.95 -15.74
CA PHE A 26 -6.22 2.86 -14.62
C PHE A 26 -5.49 4.18 -14.81
N LYS A 27 -5.88 5.20 -14.03
CA LYS A 27 -5.24 6.52 -14.02
C LYS A 27 -4.98 6.97 -12.59
N VAL A 28 -3.86 7.65 -12.36
CA VAL A 28 -3.47 8.22 -11.06
C VAL A 28 -3.36 9.73 -11.19
N LYS A 29 -4.00 10.47 -10.28
CA LYS A 29 -3.98 11.94 -10.27
C LYS A 29 -2.66 12.47 -9.73
N VAL A 30 -2.31 13.70 -10.12
CA VAL A 30 -1.17 14.41 -9.54
C VAL A 30 -1.36 14.57 -8.03
N GLY A 31 -0.32 14.33 -7.23
CA GLY A 31 -0.33 14.45 -5.76
C GLY A 31 -1.13 13.38 -5.02
N GLU A 32 -1.64 12.36 -5.72
CA GLU A 32 -2.39 11.25 -5.13
C GLU A 32 -1.46 10.21 -4.48
N ILE A 33 -1.90 9.60 -3.39
CA ILE A 33 -1.36 8.31 -2.93
C ILE A 33 -2.27 7.22 -3.50
N PHE A 34 -1.74 6.44 -4.43
CA PHE A 34 -2.44 5.35 -5.09
C PHE A 34 -1.88 4.01 -4.66
N GLY A 35 -2.72 3.17 -4.07
CA GLY A 35 -2.36 1.84 -3.60
C GLY A 35 -2.71 0.76 -4.62
N PHE A 36 -1.82 -0.22 -4.80
CA PHE A 36 -2.05 -1.42 -5.59
C PHE A 36 -2.07 -2.61 -4.66
N LEU A 37 -3.27 -3.01 -4.22
CA LEU A 37 -3.50 -4.01 -3.18
C LEU A 37 -3.75 -5.38 -3.79
N GLY A 38 -3.09 -6.41 -3.29
CA GLY A 38 -3.35 -7.79 -3.72
C GLY A 38 -2.34 -8.79 -3.16
N PRO A 39 -2.61 -10.09 -3.29
CA PRO A 39 -1.74 -11.15 -2.78
C PRO A 39 -0.43 -11.25 -3.56
N ASN A 40 0.48 -12.08 -3.06
CA ASN A 40 1.71 -12.41 -3.76
C ASN A 40 1.40 -13.13 -5.08
N GLY A 41 2.08 -12.71 -6.15
CA GLY A 41 1.80 -13.25 -7.49
C GLY A 41 0.63 -12.61 -8.24
N ALA A 42 -0.10 -11.66 -7.64
CA ALA A 42 -1.23 -10.97 -8.29
C ALA A 42 -0.84 -10.06 -9.48
N GLY A 43 0.47 -9.79 -9.70
CA GLY A 43 0.94 -8.92 -10.78
C GLY A 43 1.42 -7.53 -10.34
N LYS A 44 1.44 -7.22 -9.04
CA LYS A 44 1.84 -5.90 -8.48
C LYS A 44 3.24 -5.46 -8.91
N THR A 45 4.26 -6.22 -8.53
CA THR A 45 5.67 -5.94 -8.89
C THR A 45 5.90 -5.96 -10.41
N THR A 46 5.21 -6.83 -11.15
CA THR A 46 5.27 -6.85 -12.61
C THR A 46 4.76 -5.53 -13.20
N THR A 47 3.66 -5.01 -12.68
CA THR A 47 3.09 -3.72 -13.11
C THR A 47 4.05 -2.57 -12.78
N ILE A 48 4.56 -2.46 -11.55
CA ILE A 48 5.57 -1.44 -11.19
C ILE A 48 6.78 -1.52 -12.13
N ASN A 49 7.31 -2.70 -12.40
CA ASN A 49 8.48 -2.86 -13.27
C ASN A 49 8.23 -2.35 -14.68
N ILE A 50 7.00 -2.49 -15.20
CA ILE A 50 6.63 -1.92 -16.51
C ILE A 50 6.58 -0.39 -16.42
N LEU A 51 5.91 0.17 -15.41
CA LEU A 51 5.79 1.62 -15.23
C LEU A 51 7.16 2.27 -15.01
N CYS A 52 8.07 1.61 -14.31
CA CYS A 52 9.44 2.07 -14.08
C CYS A 52 10.41 1.74 -15.24
N THR A 53 9.92 1.29 -16.38
CA THR A 53 10.71 0.97 -17.58
C THR A 53 11.72 -0.17 -17.43
N LEU A 54 11.61 -0.98 -16.39
CA LEU A 54 12.47 -2.14 -16.15
C LEU A 54 12.02 -3.37 -16.95
N LEU A 55 10.75 -3.40 -17.33
CA LEU A 55 10.14 -4.50 -18.06
C LEU A 55 9.28 -3.94 -19.23
N ARG A 56 9.38 -4.53 -20.41
CA ARG A 56 8.48 -4.17 -21.52
C ARG A 56 7.15 -4.91 -21.38
N PRO A 57 6.00 -4.23 -21.60
CA PRO A 57 4.71 -4.90 -21.70
C PRO A 57 4.65 -5.80 -22.94
N THR A 58 3.74 -6.76 -22.94
CA THR A 58 3.42 -7.57 -24.13
C THR A 58 2.52 -6.79 -25.07
N SER A 59 1.54 -6.05 -24.52
CA SER A 59 0.67 -5.12 -25.26
C SER A 59 0.13 -4.05 -24.29
N GLY A 60 -0.60 -3.08 -24.83
CA GLY A 60 -1.11 -1.94 -24.09
C GLY A 60 -0.11 -0.80 -24.01
N ARG A 61 -0.46 0.24 -23.23
CA ARG A 61 0.30 1.47 -23.11
C ARG A 61 0.36 1.96 -21.67
N ALA A 62 1.48 2.56 -21.30
CA ALA A 62 1.62 3.26 -20.03
C ALA A 62 2.31 4.61 -20.25
N LEU A 63 1.72 5.68 -19.72
CA LEU A 63 2.28 7.03 -19.70
C LEU A 63 2.59 7.41 -18.26
N ILE A 64 3.78 7.91 -18.00
CA ILE A 64 4.21 8.46 -16.72
C ILE A 64 4.68 9.89 -16.95
N ASN A 65 4.06 10.85 -16.27
CA ASN A 65 4.31 12.27 -16.45
C ASN A 65 4.22 12.69 -17.95
N GLY A 66 3.28 12.10 -18.69
CA GLY A 66 3.09 12.32 -20.13
C GLY A 66 4.07 11.55 -21.04
N PHE A 67 5.08 10.86 -20.49
CA PHE A 67 6.07 10.11 -21.27
C PHE A 67 5.71 8.62 -21.40
N ASP A 68 5.86 8.07 -22.59
CA ASP A 68 5.59 6.66 -22.87
C ASP A 68 6.69 5.75 -22.26
N ALA A 69 6.28 4.78 -21.44
CA ALA A 69 7.18 3.89 -20.70
C ALA A 69 8.05 2.97 -21.60
N VAL A 70 7.69 2.80 -22.87
CA VAL A 70 8.45 1.99 -23.83
C VAL A 70 9.32 2.84 -24.74
N ARG A 71 8.77 3.97 -25.21
CA ARG A 71 9.41 4.80 -26.25
C ARG A 71 10.26 5.93 -25.66
N GLN A 72 9.96 6.39 -24.45
CA GLN A 72 10.57 7.57 -23.81
C GLN A 72 11.13 7.22 -22.42
N GLN A 73 11.85 6.09 -22.34
CA GLN A 73 12.32 5.52 -21.07
C GLN A 73 13.21 6.49 -20.26
N SER A 74 14.07 7.26 -20.93
CA SER A 74 14.96 8.20 -20.25
C SER A 74 14.18 9.32 -19.55
N GLN A 75 13.15 9.87 -20.20
CA GLN A 75 12.29 10.91 -19.61
C GLN A 75 11.46 10.36 -18.45
N VAL A 76 10.93 9.11 -18.60
CA VAL A 76 10.25 8.43 -17.49
C VAL A 76 11.18 8.27 -16.30
N ARG A 77 12.41 7.73 -16.48
CA ARG A 77 13.38 7.52 -15.40
C ARG A 77 13.79 8.81 -14.69
N GLN A 78 13.87 9.93 -15.42
CA GLN A 78 14.15 11.23 -14.82
C GLN A 78 12.99 11.77 -13.99
N SER A 79 11.76 11.35 -14.27
CA SER A 79 10.55 11.82 -13.58
C SER A 79 10.10 10.91 -12.43
N ILE A 80 10.73 9.76 -12.24
CA ILE A 80 10.34 8.79 -11.21
C ILE A 80 11.43 8.53 -10.18
N GLY A 81 11.04 8.30 -8.94
CA GLY A 81 11.84 7.62 -7.91
C GLY A 81 11.32 6.19 -7.71
N LEU A 82 12.20 5.28 -7.38
CA LEU A 82 11.83 3.88 -7.15
C LEU A 82 12.51 3.34 -5.89
N VAL A 83 11.70 2.77 -5.02
CA VAL A 83 12.14 2.04 -3.83
C VAL A 83 11.66 0.60 -3.99
N PHE A 84 12.60 -0.30 -4.20
CA PHE A 84 12.34 -1.73 -4.39
C PHE A 84 11.92 -2.42 -3.09
N GLN A 85 11.34 -3.60 -3.20
CA GLN A 85 11.07 -4.48 -2.06
C GLN A 85 12.38 -4.87 -1.35
N ASP A 86 13.37 -5.35 -2.10
CA ASP A 86 14.71 -5.63 -1.58
C ASP A 86 15.60 -4.38 -1.63
N PRO A 87 16.41 -4.12 -0.58
CA PRO A 87 17.33 -3.00 -0.58
C PRO A 87 18.33 -3.04 -1.74
N SER A 88 18.41 -1.92 -2.48
CA SER A 88 19.32 -1.74 -3.61
C SER A 88 20.45 -0.75 -3.32
N LEU A 89 20.87 -0.66 -2.06
CA LEU A 89 22.00 0.13 -1.57
C LEU A 89 23.30 -0.65 -1.71
N ASP A 90 24.39 0.05 -2.00
CA ASP A 90 25.72 -0.55 -1.86
C ASP A 90 26.10 -0.60 -0.38
N GLU A 91 26.21 -1.79 0.16
CA GLU A 91 26.46 -2.02 1.57
C GLU A 91 27.89 -1.68 2.01
N ARG A 92 28.84 -1.58 1.06
CA ARG A 92 30.25 -1.21 1.31
C ARG A 92 30.47 0.30 1.32
N LEU A 93 29.52 1.05 0.78
CA LEU A 93 29.53 2.51 0.82
C LEU A 93 28.83 3.01 2.09
N SER A 94 29.22 4.21 2.54
CA SER A 94 28.50 4.90 3.60
C SER A 94 27.14 5.43 3.10
N GLY A 95 26.23 5.79 4.03
CA GLY A 95 24.96 6.40 3.67
C GLY A 95 25.12 7.65 2.80
N LEU A 96 26.08 8.52 3.15
CA LEU A 96 26.43 9.71 2.38
C LEU A 96 26.95 9.38 0.97
N GLN A 97 27.82 8.38 0.86
CA GLN A 97 28.37 7.96 -0.43
C GLN A 97 27.29 7.37 -1.35
N ASN A 98 26.37 6.56 -0.81
CA ASN A 98 25.23 6.05 -1.57
C ASN A 98 24.38 7.18 -2.18
N LEU A 99 24.05 8.21 -1.40
CA LEU A 99 23.27 9.34 -1.89
C LEU A 99 24.06 10.19 -2.90
N ARG A 100 25.34 10.47 -2.65
CA ARG A 100 26.21 11.20 -3.61
C ARG A 100 26.32 10.46 -4.93
N PHE A 101 26.55 9.16 -4.90
CA PHE A 101 26.61 8.33 -6.11
C PHE A 101 25.32 8.44 -6.92
N HIS A 102 24.17 8.27 -6.25
CA HIS A 102 22.87 8.39 -6.90
C HIS A 102 22.63 9.76 -7.51
N ALA A 103 22.94 10.84 -6.78
CA ALA A 103 22.81 12.20 -7.28
C ALA A 103 23.69 12.46 -8.51
N MET A 104 24.90 11.88 -8.56
CA MET A 104 25.77 11.97 -9.74
C MET A 104 25.21 11.24 -10.95
N VAL A 105 24.58 10.06 -10.76
CA VAL A 105 23.90 9.33 -11.83
C VAL A 105 22.80 10.19 -12.49
N TYR A 106 22.12 11.02 -11.70
CA TYR A 106 21.09 11.97 -12.18
C TYR A 106 21.69 13.34 -12.60
N ASN A 107 23.02 13.45 -12.73
CA ASN A 107 23.73 14.68 -13.13
C ASN A 107 23.40 15.91 -12.25
N MET A 108 23.11 15.70 -10.97
CA MET A 108 22.82 16.80 -10.05
C MET A 108 24.10 17.63 -9.77
N PRO A 109 24.08 18.96 -9.97
CA PRO A 109 25.22 19.83 -9.63
C PRO A 109 25.55 19.74 -8.14
N ALA A 110 26.84 19.85 -7.79
CA ALA A 110 27.27 19.76 -6.39
C ALA A 110 26.61 20.80 -5.48
N SER A 111 26.36 22.00 -5.99
CA SER A 111 25.69 23.11 -5.29
C SER A 111 24.22 22.78 -4.93
N VAL A 112 23.59 21.87 -5.65
CA VAL A 112 22.19 21.43 -5.40
C VAL A 112 22.19 20.14 -4.58
N ARG A 113 23.03 19.16 -4.95
CA ARG A 113 23.01 17.83 -4.32
C ARG A 113 23.44 17.83 -2.86
N GLU A 114 24.50 18.57 -2.50
CA GLU A 114 25.02 18.51 -1.11
C GLU A 114 24.02 19.04 -0.08
N PRO A 115 23.40 20.24 -0.25
CA PRO A 115 22.37 20.71 0.67
C PRO A 115 21.15 19.76 0.73
N ARG A 116 20.79 19.19 -0.41
CA ARG A 116 19.64 18.26 -0.46
C ARG A 116 19.93 16.93 0.21
N ILE A 117 21.13 16.38 0.05
CA ILE A 117 21.57 15.18 0.77
C ILE A 117 21.53 15.44 2.28
N GLU A 118 22.04 16.58 2.74
CA GLU A 118 21.99 16.96 4.15
C GLU A 118 20.55 17.03 4.66
N GLN A 119 19.67 17.73 3.94
CA GLN A 119 18.26 17.84 4.26
C GLN A 119 17.59 16.46 4.44
N PHE A 120 17.81 15.54 3.48
CA PHE A 120 17.21 14.20 3.56
C PHE A 120 17.81 13.36 4.67
N LEU A 121 19.12 13.40 4.88
CA LEU A 121 19.76 12.66 5.98
C LEU A 121 19.29 13.14 7.35
N GLN A 122 19.10 14.45 7.53
CA GLN A 122 18.52 15.02 8.75
C GLN A 122 17.05 14.62 8.90
N MET A 123 16.22 14.78 7.87
CA MET A 123 14.82 14.41 7.87
C MET A 123 14.63 12.93 8.23
N MET A 124 15.47 12.04 7.67
CA MET A 124 15.42 10.59 7.91
C MET A 124 16.10 10.16 9.21
N GLN A 125 16.62 11.10 10.00
CA GLN A 125 17.37 10.82 11.23
C GLN A 125 18.58 9.89 11.00
N LEU A 126 19.30 10.12 9.90
CA LEU A 126 20.48 9.35 9.51
C LEU A 126 21.76 10.21 9.50
N TRP A 127 21.66 11.52 9.84
CA TRP A 127 22.79 12.45 9.75
C TRP A 127 24.00 12.01 10.57
N ASP A 128 23.81 11.58 11.82
CA ASP A 128 24.88 11.14 12.72
C ASP A 128 25.55 9.83 12.25
N LYS A 129 24.83 9.04 11.46
CA LYS A 129 25.33 7.77 10.92
C LYS A 129 25.80 7.86 9.47
N ARG A 130 25.76 9.04 8.85
CA ARG A 130 26.02 9.25 7.41
C ARG A 130 27.34 8.72 6.88
N HIS A 131 28.36 8.65 7.74
CA HIS A 131 29.70 8.16 7.39
C HIS A 131 29.89 6.65 7.65
N ASN A 132 28.93 6.00 8.33
CA ASN A 132 28.98 4.58 8.59
C ASN A 132 28.62 3.78 7.33
N GLU A 133 29.27 2.65 7.10
CA GLU A 133 28.91 1.75 6.01
C GLU A 133 27.50 1.21 6.17
N VAL A 134 26.76 1.12 5.05
CA VAL A 134 25.34 0.72 5.03
C VAL A 134 25.16 -0.73 5.53
N ARG A 135 26.15 -1.60 5.44
CA ARG A 135 26.09 -2.95 6.04
C ARG A 135 25.87 -2.93 7.57
N THR A 136 26.23 -1.82 8.25
CA THR A 136 26.01 -1.64 9.70
C THR A 136 24.64 -1.06 10.06
N TYR A 137 23.84 -0.69 9.04
CA TYR A 137 22.51 -0.12 9.25
C TYR A 137 21.49 -1.22 9.58
N SER A 138 20.55 -0.90 10.48
CA SER A 138 19.36 -1.74 10.66
C SER A 138 18.47 -1.72 9.41
N GLY A 139 17.54 -2.69 9.28
CA GLY A 139 16.60 -2.73 8.17
C GLY A 139 15.82 -1.43 8.00
N GLY A 140 15.34 -0.85 9.10
CA GLY A 140 14.65 0.44 9.09
C GLY A 140 15.55 1.62 8.70
N MET A 141 16.84 1.61 9.04
CA MET A 141 17.80 2.61 8.58
C MET A 141 18.06 2.48 7.07
N LYS A 142 18.24 1.27 6.57
CA LYS A 142 18.38 1.00 5.13
C LYS A 142 17.15 1.50 4.38
N ARG A 143 15.95 1.20 4.87
CA ARG A 143 14.70 1.64 4.23
C ARG A 143 14.56 3.16 4.18
N ARG A 144 14.90 3.86 5.27
CA ARG A 144 14.93 5.33 5.30
C ARG A 144 15.93 5.92 4.31
N LEU A 145 17.10 5.31 4.17
CA LEU A 145 18.11 5.73 3.21
C LEU A 145 17.64 5.52 1.76
N GLU A 146 16.91 4.45 1.47
CA GLU A 146 16.31 4.21 0.15
C GLU A 146 15.24 5.23 -0.21
N LEU A 147 14.38 5.59 0.75
CA LEU A 147 13.39 6.67 0.56
C LEU A 147 14.10 7.99 0.24
N ALA A 148 15.13 8.36 1.02
CA ALA A 148 15.96 9.55 0.75
C ALA A 148 16.55 9.51 -0.66
N ARG A 149 17.12 8.37 -1.06
CA ARG A 149 17.69 8.14 -2.38
C ARG A 149 16.65 8.30 -3.49
N GLY A 150 15.47 7.68 -3.34
CA GLY A 150 14.41 7.71 -4.34
C GLY A 150 13.84 9.11 -4.61
N LEU A 151 14.00 10.04 -3.65
CA LEU A 151 13.47 11.40 -3.74
C LEU A 151 14.53 12.47 -4.05
N LEU A 152 15.80 12.08 -4.07
CA LEU A 152 16.92 13.01 -4.13
C LEU A 152 16.88 13.92 -5.37
N HIS A 153 16.45 13.41 -6.52
CA HIS A 153 16.42 14.09 -7.81
C HIS A 153 15.07 14.76 -8.15
N HIS A 154 14.19 14.99 -7.14
CA HIS A 154 12.86 15.61 -7.31
C HIS A 154 11.93 14.88 -8.27
N PRO A 155 11.69 13.57 -8.08
CA PRO A 155 10.78 12.84 -8.95
C PRO A 155 9.35 13.37 -8.83
N LYS A 156 8.61 13.30 -9.94
CA LYS A 156 7.17 13.61 -9.96
C LYS A 156 6.33 12.46 -9.42
N VAL A 157 6.84 11.22 -9.55
CA VAL A 157 6.21 10.00 -9.03
C VAL A 157 7.22 9.20 -8.23
N LEU A 158 6.86 8.82 -7.01
CA LEU A 158 7.61 7.87 -6.19
C LEU A 158 6.90 6.51 -6.22
N PHE A 159 7.56 5.51 -6.78
CA PHE A 159 7.10 4.12 -6.75
C PHE A 159 7.69 3.41 -5.52
N LEU A 160 6.82 2.78 -4.74
CA LEU A 160 7.17 2.04 -3.53
C LEU A 160 6.66 0.59 -3.67
N ASP A 161 7.58 -0.36 -3.83
CA ASP A 161 7.22 -1.78 -3.88
C ASP A 161 7.32 -2.37 -2.47
N GLU A 162 6.16 -2.62 -1.84
CA GLU A 162 6.03 -3.16 -0.48
C GLU A 162 6.90 -2.41 0.56
N PRO A 163 6.65 -1.10 0.79
CA PRO A 163 7.60 -0.20 1.46
C PRO A 163 7.93 -0.58 2.90
N THR A 164 7.09 -1.33 3.60
CA THR A 164 7.32 -1.67 5.01
C THR A 164 7.37 -3.17 5.29
N LEU A 165 7.48 -3.99 4.23
CA LEU A 165 7.58 -5.45 4.38
C LEU A 165 8.77 -5.83 5.27
N GLY A 166 8.52 -6.73 6.24
CA GLY A 166 9.55 -7.24 7.13
C GLY A 166 10.04 -6.27 8.21
N LEU A 167 9.40 -5.09 8.36
CA LEU A 167 9.69 -4.13 9.40
C LEU A 167 8.79 -4.34 10.62
N ASP A 168 9.32 -4.06 11.80
CA ASP A 168 8.54 -4.03 13.05
C ASP A 168 7.48 -2.91 13.03
N PRO A 169 6.41 -3.01 13.85
CA PRO A 169 5.30 -2.06 13.81
C PRO A 169 5.71 -0.60 14.06
N GLN A 170 6.69 -0.34 14.94
CA GLN A 170 7.14 1.03 15.23
C GLN A 170 7.91 1.62 14.04
N THR A 171 8.79 0.83 13.44
CA THR A 171 9.53 1.25 12.23
C THR A 171 8.57 1.47 11.06
N ARG A 172 7.57 0.60 10.87
CA ARG A 172 6.52 0.75 9.87
C ARG A 172 5.78 2.08 10.02
N HIS A 173 5.33 2.40 11.23
CA HIS A 173 4.65 3.66 11.53
C HIS A 173 5.51 4.87 11.14
N ARG A 174 6.79 4.88 11.55
CA ARG A 174 7.75 5.97 11.21
C ARG A 174 7.99 6.10 9.70
N ILE A 175 8.11 4.99 8.97
CA ILE A 175 8.26 5.04 7.51
C ILE A 175 7.05 5.73 6.88
N TRP A 176 5.83 5.42 7.33
CA TRP A 176 4.62 6.08 6.85
C TRP A 176 4.57 7.58 7.19
N GLU A 177 5.00 7.98 8.38
CA GLU A 177 5.14 9.41 8.73
C GLU A 177 6.08 10.12 7.75
N TYR A 178 7.23 9.51 7.40
CA TYR A 178 8.14 10.06 6.40
C TYR A 178 7.50 10.14 5.02
N ILE A 179 6.82 9.10 4.56
CA ILE A 179 6.14 9.08 3.26
C ILE A 179 5.11 10.22 3.16
N LEU A 180 4.27 10.39 4.19
CA LEU A 180 3.25 11.43 4.23
C LEU A 180 3.88 12.85 4.27
N LYS A 181 4.93 13.04 5.08
CA LYS A 181 5.66 14.30 5.15
C LYS A 181 6.33 14.65 3.82
N LEU A 182 6.95 13.68 3.18
CA LEU A 182 7.60 13.85 1.88
C LEU A 182 6.60 14.22 0.78
N ARG A 183 5.44 13.57 0.75
CA ARG A 183 4.36 13.93 -0.19
C ARG A 183 3.98 15.40 -0.05
N GLN A 184 3.81 15.91 1.18
CA GLN A 184 3.43 17.29 1.43
C GLN A 184 4.52 18.29 1.04
N GLN A 185 5.80 17.97 1.29
CA GLN A 185 6.92 18.87 1.06
C GLN A 185 7.40 18.90 -0.38
N GLU A 186 7.32 17.77 -1.09
CA GLU A 186 7.91 17.60 -2.42
C GLU A 186 6.86 17.61 -3.55
N ASP A 187 5.57 17.75 -3.23
CA ASP A 187 4.45 17.67 -4.18
C ASP A 187 4.55 16.44 -5.11
N THR A 188 4.94 15.31 -4.51
CA THR A 188 5.21 14.06 -5.23
C THR A 188 4.01 13.14 -5.18
N THR A 189 3.62 12.59 -6.32
CA THR A 189 2.63 11.51 -6.39
C THR A 189 3.24 10.22 -5.89
N ILE A 190 2.50 9.43 -5.13
CA ILE A 190 2.98 8.16 -4.60
C ILE A 190 2.17 7.01 -5.19
N PHE A 191 2.87 6.05 -5.79
CA PHE A 191 2.30 4.78 -6.22
C PHE A 191 2.92 3.67 -5.39
N LEU A 192 2.11 2.97 -4.60
CA LEU A 192 2.62 1.89 -3.76
C LEU A 192 1.96 0.55 -4.07
N THR A 193 2.71 -0.52 -3.95
CA THR A 193 2.15 -1.87 -3.87
C THR A 193 2.17 -2.36 -2.44
N THR A 194 1.15 -3.10 -2.07
CA THR A 194 1.08 -3.74 -0.76
C THR A 194 0.13 -4.94 -0.77
N HIS A 195 0.32 -5.83 0.18
CA HIS A 195 -0.65 -6.84 0.58
C HIS A 195 -1.21 -6.54 1.99
N ASP A 196 -0.72 -5.47 2.65
CA ASP A 196 -1.13 -5.03 3.98
C ASP A 196 -2.30 -4.04 3.88
N MET A 197 -3.42 -4.39 4.50
CA MET A 197 -4.65 -3.59 4.47
C MET A 197 -4.50 -2.25 5.20
N ASP A 198 -3.67 -2.21 6.26
CA ASP A 198 -3.41 -0.97 7.00
C ASP A 198 -2.64 0.04 6.17
N GLU A 199 -1.74 -0.44 5.31
CA GLU A 199 -1.06 0.41 4.34
C GLU A 199 -2.02 0.91 3.26
N ALA A 200 -2.84 0.01 2.71
CA ALA A 200 -3.83 0.34 1.69
C ALA A 200 -4.84 1.38 2.19
N ASN A 201 -5.24 1.32 3.46
CA ASN A 201 -6.13 2.30 4.10
C ASN A 201 -5.58 3.73 4.12
N LYS A 202 -4.26 3.93 3.97
CA LYS A 202 -3.63 5.26 3.95
C LYS A 202 -3.62 5.89 2.55
N ALA A 203 -3.98 5.14 1.53
CA ALA A 203 -4.06 5.63 0.17
C ALA A 203 -5.33 6.46 -0.08
N ASN A 204 -5.27 7.42 -1.01
CA ASN A 204 -6.46 8.15 -1.46
C ASN A 204 -7.40 7.27 -2.27
N ARG A 205 -6.82 6.42 -3.13
CA ARG A 205 -7.52 5.37 -3.88
C ARG A 205 -6.65 4.12 -3.93
N ILE A 206 -7.32 2.98 -4.04
CA ILE A 206 -6.67 1.70 -4.22
C ILE A 206 -7.28 0.96 -5.41
N ALA A 207 -6.44 0.25 -6.14
CA ALA A 207 -6.85 -0.79 -7.07
C ALA A 207 -6.57 -2.14 -6.44
N ILE A 208 -7.59 -2.96 -6.28
CA ILE A 208 -7.45 -4.34 -5.83
C ILE A 208 -7.16 -5.20 -7.06
N ILE A 209 -6.00 -5.86 -7.04
CA ILE A 209 -5.55 -6.72 -8.14
C ILE A 209 -5.50 -8.18 -7.70
N ASP A 210 -6.01 -9.05 -8.54
CA ASP A 210 -5.95 -10.49 -8.37
C ASP A 210 -5.80 -11.19 -9.72
N TYR A 211 -4.91 -12.21 -9.79
CA TYR A 211 -4.59 -12.94 -11.04
C TYR A 211 -4.33 -12.02 -12.25
N GLY A 212 -3.61 -10.92 -12.03
CA GLY A 212 -3.25 -9.97 -13.08
C GLY A 212 -4.36 -9.01 -13.49
N LYS A 213 -5.54 -9.04 -12.87
CA LYS A 213 -6.70 -8.19 -13.19
C LYS A 213 -7.05 -7.24 -12.06
N ILE A 214 -7.45 -6.03 -12.39
CA ILE A 214 -8.07 -5.11 -11.41
C ILE A 214 -9.52 -5.56 -11.22
N ILE A 215 -9.86 -5.96 -9.97
CA ILE A 215 -11.20 -6.44 -9.61
C ILE A 215 -12.08 -5.35 -8.98
N ALA A 216 -11.46 -4.33 -8.38
CA ALA A 216 -12.14 -3.14 -7.87
C ALA A 216 -11.16 -1.98 -7.78
N MET A 217 -11.66 -0.74 -7.88
CA MET A 217 -10.85 0.47 -7.73
C MET A 217 -11.70 1.64 -7.25
N ASP A 218 -11.46 2.13 -6.05
CA ASP A 218 -12.02 3.38 -5.49
C ASP A 218 -11.24 3.79 -4.23
N SER A 219 -11.74 4.78 -3.47
CA SER A 219 -11.22 5.08 -2.14
C SER A 219 -11.48 3.92 -1.17
N PRO A 220 -10.60 3.72 -0.15
CA PRO A 220 -10.80 2.67 0.86
C PRO A 220 -12.20 2.70 1.49
N GLU A 221 -12.71 3.90 1.82
CA GLU A 221 -14.03 4.06 2.45
C GLU A 221 -15.16 3.59 1.52
N LYS A 222 -15.10 3.95 0.22
CA LYS A 222 -16.13 3.52 -0.73
C LYS A 222 -16.10 2.02 -0.95
N LEU A 223 -14.90 1.42 -1.06
CA LEU A 223 -14.77 -0.02 -1.22
C LEU A 223 -15.33 -0.77 0.00
N LYS A 224 -15.06 -0.30 1.22
CA LYS A 224 -15.63 -0.87 2.43
C LYS A 224 -17.17 -0.81 2.41
N LYS A 225 -17.73 0.34 2.03
CA LYS A 225 -19.20 0.50 1.91
C LYS A 225 -19.86 -0.43 0.87
N MET A 226 -19.13 -0.89 -0.15
CA MET A 226 -19.64 -1.86 -1.14
C MET A 226 -19.85 -3.26 -0.57
N VAL A 227 -19.18 -3.61 0.51
CA VAL A 227 -19.09 -5.02 0.97
C VAL A 227 -20.09 -5.33 2.05
N GLY A 228 -20.38 -4.41 2.92
CA GLY A 228 -21.28 -4.66 4.02
C GLY A 228 -21.59 -3.44 4.85
N LYS A 229 -22.42 -3.68 5.84
CA LYS A 229 -22.72 -2.75 6.91
C LYS A 229 -21.77 -3.01 8.07
N ASP A 230 -21.54 -1.98 8.88
CA ASP A 230 -20.83 -2.16 10.14
C ASP A 230 -21.67 -2.99 11.10
N ILE A 231 -21.02 -3.77 11.94
CA ILE A 231 -21.66 -4.64 12.91
C ILE A 231 -21.48 -4.05 14.29
N ILE A 232 -22.59 -3.79 14.98
CA ILE A 232 -22.59 -3.37 16.36
C ILE A 232 -23.04 -4.56 17.23
N SER A 233 -22.23 -4.88 18.24
CA SER A 233 -22.55 -5.87 19.27
C SER A 233 -22.72 -5.15 20.61
N VAL A 234 -23.90 -5.28 21.23
CA VAL A 234 -24.25 -4.61 22.49
C VAL A 234 -24.69 -5.64 23.51
N LYS A 235 -24.19 -5.53 24.73
CA LYS A 235 -24.67 -6.28 25.88
C LYS A 235 -25.32 -5.34 26.87
N THR A 236 -26.53 -5.69 27.34
CA THR A 236 -27.32 -4.84 28.21
C THR A 236 -27.70 -5.56 29.51
N ASP A 237 -28.37 -4.90 30.39
CA ASP A 237 -28.95 -5.48 31.60
C ASP A 237 -30.20 -6.33 31.31
N ASP A 238 -30.94 -6.04 30.21
CA ASP A 238 -32.08 -6.85 29.70
C ASP A 238 -32.04 -6.88 28.17
N ASP A 239 -31.28 -7.82 27.60
CA ASP A 239 -31.13 -7.98 26.16
C ASP A 239 -32.44 -8.21 25.42
N LYS A 240 -33.46 -8.85 26.05
CA LYS A 240 -34.74 -9.12 25.39
C LYS A 240 -35.58 -7.86 25.18
N ARG A 241 -35.58 -6.93 26.16
CA ARG A 241 -36.27 -5.63 26.01
C ARG A 241 -35.47 -4.68 25.13
N ALA A 242 -34.15 -4.69 25.27
CA ALA A 242 -33.23 -3.91 24.47
C ALA A 242 -33.34 -4.24 22.97
N ALA A 243 -33.45 -5.52 22.59
CA ALA A 243 -33.64 -5.94 21.21
C ALA A 243 -34.91 -5.32 20.60
N LYS A 244 -36.05 -5.39 21.33
CA LYS A 244 -37.31 -4.80 20.87
C LYS A 244 -37.25 -3.29 20.68
N GLU A 245 -36.55 -2.58 21.58
CA GLU A 245 -36.34 -1.12 21.45
C GLU A 245 -35.52 -0.81 20.17
N ILE A 246 -34.43 -1.55 19.93
CA ILE A 246 -33.57 -1.37 18.75
C ILE A 246 -34.38 -1.63 17.46
N GLU A 247 -35.12 -2.74 17.42
CA GLU A 247 -35.93 -3.09 16.23
C GLU A 247 -37.02 -2.06 15.93
N LEU A 248 -37.75 -1.61 16.97
CA LEU A 248 -38.84 -0.64 16.82
C LEU A 248 -38.34 0.78 16.47
N ARG A 249 -37.27 1.22 17.13
CA ARG A 249 -36.79 2.59 17.01
C ARG A 249 -35.97 2.82 15.76
N TYR A 250 -35.11 1.87 15.43
CA TYR A 250 -34.14 2.01 14.31
C TYR A 250 -34.52 1.20 13.08
N GLN A 251 -35.57 0.37 13.15
CA GLN A 251 -36.04 -0.52 12.07
C GLN A 251 -34.92 -1.44 11.54
N ILE A 252 -34.13 -2.00 12.47
CA ILE A 252 -32.98 -2.85 12.20
C ILE A 252 -33.26 -4.23 12.77
N GLU A 253 -32.92 -5.27 12.00
CA GLU A 253 -32.99 -6.66 12.47
C GLU A 253 -31.89 -6.92 13.51
N VAL A 254 -32.27 -7.44 14.69
CA VAL A 254 -31.36 -7.76 15.78
C VAL A 254 -31.19 -9.25 15.90
N ARG A 255 -29.94 -9.72 15.94
CA ARG A 255 -29.60 -11.12 16.21
C ARG A 255 -29.09 -11.25 17.63
N HIS A 256 -29.39 -12.37 18.25
CA HIS A 256 -28.90 -12.70 19.60
C HIS A 256 -27.83 -13.78 19.48
N ASP A 257 -26.62 -13.47 19.92
CA ASP A 257 -25.50 -14.41 19.94
C ASP A 257 -24.82 -14.46 21.31
N SER A 258 -23.68 -15.15 21.41
CA SER A 258 -22.91 -15.29 22.66
C SER A 258 -22.30 -13.98 23.16
N SER A 259 -22.20 -12.97 22.31
CA SER A 259 -21.66 -11.62 22.64
C SER A 259 -22.74 -10.63 23.08
N GLY A 260 -24.03 -10.98 22.95
CA GLY A 260 -25.19 -10.15 23.25
C GLY A 260 -26.08 -9.93 22.05
N LEU A 261 -26.57 -8.71 21.88
CA LEU A 261 -27.35 -8.27 20.72
C LEU A 261 -26.43 -7.83 19.60
N THR A 262 -26.62 -8.33 18.40
CA THR A 262 -25.82 -7.99 17.23
C THR A 262 -26.71 -7.49 16.10
N PHE A 263 -26.37 -6.37 15.49
CA PHE A 263 -27.11 -5.78 14.38
C PHE A 263 -26.20 -5.05 13.40
N GLU A 264 -26.69 -4.85 12.18
CA GLU A 264 -25.94 -4.26 11.07
C GLU A 264 -26.40 -2.84 10.78
N ILE A 265 -25.48 -1.90 10.63
CA ILE A 265 -25.75 -0.48 10.32
C ILE A 265 -24.81 0.03 9.22
N ALA A 266 -25.27 0.97 8.40
CA ALA A 266 -24.51 1.47 7.26
C ALA A 266 -23.25 2.29 7.65
N ASP A 267 -23.29 2.98 8.78
CA ASP A 267 -22.19 3.82 9.30
C ASP A 267 -22.24 3.73 10.83
N GLY A 268 -21.50 2.77 11.38
CA GLY A 268 -21.52 2.48 12.80
C GLY A 268 -20.81 3.55 13.63
N GLU A 269 -19.77 4.18 13.07
CA GLU A 269 -19.03 5.24 13.77
C GLU A 269 -19.90 6.49 13.99
N GLN A 270 -20.71 6.84 13.01
CA GLN A 270 -21.62 7.99 13.10
C GLN A 270 -22.85 7.64 13.96
N PHE A 271 -23.35 6.41 13.88
CA PHE A 271 -24.54 5.95 14.61
C PHE A 271 -24.29 5.77 16.11
N LEU A 272 -23.16 5.21 16.49
CA LEU A 272 -22.87 4.74 17.85
C LEU A 272 -22.93 5.85 18.94
N PRO A 273 -22.41 7.08 18.72
CA PRO A 273 -22.48 8.13 19.74
C PRO A 273 -23.92 8.53 20.11
N ASP A 274 -24.81 8.63 19.12
CA ASP A 274 -26.20 8.99 19.35
C ASP A 274 -27.00 7.80 19.92
N PHE A 275 -26.71 6.60 19.46
CA PHE A 275 -27.25 5.37 20.05
C PHE A 275 -26.96 5.27 21.55
N ILE A 276 -25.70 5.46 21.98
CA ILE A 276 -25.34 5.38 23.41
C ILE A 276 -26.04 6.46 24.25
N LYS A 277 -26.22 7.68 23.73
CA LYS A 277 -26.87 8.77 24.45
C LYS A 277 -28.36 8.57 24.63
N GLU A 278 -29.02 8.00 23.65
CA GLU A 278 -30.47 7.96 23.56
C GLU A 278 -31.06 6.61 23.94
N PHE A 279 -30.24 5.58 24.13
CA PHE A 279 -30.67 4.24 24.45
C PHE A 279 -31.15 4.12 25.90
N SER A 280 -32.34 3.53 26.11
CA SER A 280 -33.02 3.54 27.41
C SER A 280 -32.48 2.49 28.38
N HIS A 281 -31.78 1.46 27.88
CA HIS A 281 -31.25 0.39 28.71
C HIS A 281 -29.78 0.64 29.09
N LYS A 282 -29.38 0.07 30.24
CA LYS A 282 -27.99 0.15 30.70
C LYS A 282 -27.10 -0.71 29.82
N ILE A 283 -26.18 -0.06 29.08
CA ILE A 283 -25.18 -0.72 28.26
C ILE A 283 -24.07 -1.26 29.16
N LEU A 284 -23.82 -2.56 29.13
CA LEU A 284 -22.73 -3.23 29.85
C LEU A 284 -21.46 -3.29 29.01
N SER A 285 -21.60 -3.50 27.73
CA SER A 285 -20.50 -3.43 26.76
C SER A 285 -21.06 -3.11 25.37
N VAL A 286 -20.26 -2.43 24.57
CA VAL A 286 -20.52 -2.17 23.16
C VAL A 286 -19.25 -2.38 22.36
N ASN A 287 -19.37 -3.05 21.24
CA ASN A 287 -18.29 -3.26 20.27
C ASN A 287 -18.77 -2.90 18.88
N LEU A 288 -17.98 -2.10 18.18
CA LEU A 288 -18.20 -1.73 16.79
C LEU A 288 -17.14 -2.45 15.92
N ARG A 289 -17.62 -3.28 15.00
CA ARG A 289 -16.80 -3.86 13.95
C ARG A 289 -17.13 -3.20 12.63
N CYS A 290 -16.28 -2.26 12.21
CA CYS A 290 -16.40 -1.65 10.90
C CYS A 290 -15.96 -2.63 9.79
N SER A 291 -16.58 -2.50 8.63
CA SER A 291 -16.17 -3.24 7.43
C SER A 291 -14.70 -2.93 7.10
N SER A 292 -13.92 -3.96 6.84
CA SER A 292 -12.49 -3.86 6.55
C SER A 292 -12.20 -4.05 5.05
N LEU A 293 -10.99 -3.72 4.61
CA LEU A 293 -10.53 -4.07 3.26
C LEU A 293 -10.32 -5.59 3.11
N ASP A 294 -10.08 -6.32 4.22
CA ASP A 294 -10.07 -7.79 4.22
C ASP A 294 -11.44 -8.33 3.83
N ASP A 295 -12.52 -7.78 4.40
CA ASP A 295 -13.90 -8.16 4.05
C ASP A 295 -14.20 -7.85 2.57
N VAL A 296 -13.68 -6.72 2.05
CA VAL A 296 -13.77 -6.38 0.61
C VAL A 296 -13.08 -7.44 -0.24
N PHE A 297 -11.85 -7.77 0.08
CA PHE A 297 -11.07 -8.73 -0.68
C PHE A 297 -11.74 -10.12 -0.63
N LEU A 298 -12.14 -10.57 0.55
CA LEU A 298 -12.84 -11.85 0.74
C LEU A 298 -14.13 -11.93 -0.08
N LYS A 299 -14.95 -10.88 -0.07
CA LYS A 299 -16.21 -10.86 -0.82
C LYS A 299 -15.98 -10.88 -2.34
N LEU A 300 -14.95 -10.18 -2.83
CA LEU A 300 -14.66 -10.09 -4.26
C LEU A 300 -13.97 -11.34 -4.82
N THR A 301 -13.15 -12.03 -4.00
CA THR A 301 -12.31 -13.15 -4.45
C THR A 301 -12.76 -14.51 -3.91
N GLY A 302 -13.58 -14.53 -2.86
CA GLY A 302 -13.99 -15.74 -2.14
C GLY A 302 -12.90 -16.35 -1.24
N ARG A 303 -11.80 -15.62 -0.96
CA ARG A 303 -10.65 -16.09 -0.17
C ARG A 303 -9.96 -14.95 0.56
N GLU A 304 -9.26 -15.24 1.66
CA GLU A 304 -8.46 -14.27 2.40
C GLU A 304 -7.05 -14.12 1.79
N ILE A 305 -6.51 -12.90 1.81
CA ILE A 305 -5.12 -12.63 1.37
C ILE A 305 -4.11 -13.44 2.20
N ARG A 306 -4.34 -13.57 3.51
CA ARG A 306 -3.43 -14.27 4.45
C ARG A 306 -3.32 -15.77 4.21
N GLU A 307 -4.36 -16.43 3.74
CA GLU A 307 -4.34 -17.88 3.42
C GLU A 307 -3.41 -18.19 2.24
N GLU A 308 -3.26 -17.28 1.29
CA GLU A 308 -2.35 -17.47 0.17
C GLU A 308 -0.88 -17.34 0.57
N GLU A 309 -0.53 -16.45 1.49
CA GLU A 309 0.84 -16.32 2.00
C GLU A 309 1.32 -17.62 2.67
N VAL A 310 0.47 -18.26 3.44
CA VAL A 310 0.78 -19.54 4.09
C VAL A 310 0.98 -20.64 3.05
N ARG A 311 0.13 -20.70 2.02
CA ARG A 311 0.23 -21.69 0.93
C ARG A 311 1.46 -21.48 0.05
N ASP A 312 1.81 -20.25 -0.25
CA ASP A 312 2.98 -19.93 -1.09
C ASP A 312 4.30 -20.11 -0.33
N THR A 313 4.34 -19.78 0.95
CA THR A 313 5.47 -20.07 1.85
C THR A 313 5.69 -21.58 1.98
N LEU A 314 4.64 -22.36 2.17
CA LEU A 314 4.70 -23.82 2.19
C LEU A 314 5.19 -24.41 0.86
N LYS A 315 4.68 -23.93 -0.28
CA LYS A 315 5.14 -24.35 -1.62
C LYS A 315 6.61 -23.98 -1.87
N ALA A 316 7.06 -22.81 -1.41
CA ALA A 316 8.46 -22.39 -1.50
C ALA A 316 9.37 -23.27 -0.65
N MET A 317 8.97 -23.59 0.59
CA MET A 317 9.68 -24.51 1.48
C MET A 317 9.79 -25.93 0.91
N VAL A 318 8.71 -26.45 0.35
CA VAL A 318 8.71 -27.78 -0.30
C VAL A 318 9.63 -27.79 -1.52
N ARG A 319 9.64 -26.73 -2.34
CA ARG A 319 10.56 -26.61 -3.48
C ARG A 319 12.02 -26.52 -3.06
N GLN A 320 12.35 -25.83 -1.96
CA GLN A 320 13.71 -25.76 -1.41
C GLN A 320 14.17 -27.11 -0.86
N HIS A 321 13.32 -27.84 -0.14
CA HIS A 321 13.63 -29.18 0.38
C HIS A 321 13.82 -30.21 -0.76
N GLY A 322 12.97 -30.17 -1.78
CA GLY A 322 13.08 -31.03 -2.96
C GLY A 322 14.37 -30.81 -3.79
N ARG A 323 14.94 -29.60 -3.76
CA ARG A 323 16.26 -29.31 -4.39
C ARG A 323 17.43 -29.75 -3.55
N ARG A 324 17.30 -29.82 -2.22
CA ARG A 324 18.37 -30.35 -1.31
C ARG A 324 18.48 -31.87 -1.32
N MET A 325 17.42 -32.60 -1.65
CA MET A 325 17.45 -34.08 -1.75
C MET A 325 17.89 -34.57 -3.13
N ARG A 326 18.13 -33.72 -4.11
CA ARG A 326 18.62 -34.09 -5.46
C ARG A 326 20.06 -33.66 -5.72
N ARG A 327 20.79 -33.26 -4.68
CA ARG A 327 22.24 -33.09 -4.64
C ARG A 327 22.80 -34.07 -3.60
#